data_390fd45c6aac96dee7b014726485c234
#
_entry.id   390fd45c6aac96dee7b014726485c234
#
_cell.length_a   1.000
_cell.length_b   1.000
_cell.length_c   1.000
_cell.angle_alpha   90.00
_cell.angle_beta   90.00
_cell.angle_gamma   90.00
#
_symmetry.space_group_name_H-M   'P 1'
#
loop_
_entity.id
_entity.type
_entity.pdbx_description
1 polymer ?
#
loop_
_entity_poly.entity_id
_entity_poly.type
_entity_poly.pdbx_seq_one_letter_code
_entity_poly.pdbx_strand_id
1 'polypeptide(L)'
;MKVNKILAFMFILELCIIPLQGCGAKRTTADSTETQETQAQIDDTYGKGLSFTYNDYADNVLSCSYSLKQSADGSWQLTVGGQNAHINGTKVISDNNANAFFYYLLHETNIASYKDYNKTDDEITTDIAWWFNLDIYYDKDSIIAYGYMMHPSDYDDIRVQITEYLNGLFMNA
;
A
#
# COMPACT_ATOMS: atom_id res chain seq x y z
N MET A 1 -35.48 -9.33 -3.30
CA MET A 1 -35.17 -8.01 -3.87
C MET A 1 -34.52 -7.17 -2.79
N LYS A 2 -33.20 -7.07 -2.74
CA LYS A 2 -32.47 -6.17 -1.83
C LYS A 2 -31.77 -5.12 -2.66
N VAL A 3 -32.11 -3.87 -2.43
CA VAL A 3 -31.62 -2.70 -3.15
C VAL A 3 -30.25 -2.32 -2.58
N ASN A 4 -29.22 -2.36 -3.43
CA ASN A 4 -27.87 -1.88 -3.12
C ASN A 4 -27.88 -0.35 -3.01
N LYS A 5 -27.49 0.16 -1.85
CA LYS A 5 -27.25 1.59 -1.64
C LYS A 5 -25.84 1.92 -2.13
N ILE A 6 -25.75 2.48 -3.31
CA ILE A 6 -24.53 3.13 -3.80
C ILE A 6 -24.41 4.48 -3.08
N LEU A 7 -23.41 4.61 -2.23
CA LEU A 7 -23.07 5.88 -1.59
C LEU A 7 -22.21 6.70 -2.57
N ALA A 8 -22.83 7.66 -3.25
CA ALA A 8 -22.12 8.64 -4.05
C ALA A 8 -21.52 9.70 -3.14
N PHE A 9 -20.19 9.77 -3.05
CA PHE A 9 -19.49 10.89 -2.44
C PHE A 9 -19.54 12.09 -3.40
N MET A 10 -20.41 13.03 -3.09
CA MET A 10 -20.50 14.32 -3.77
C MET A 10 -19.46 15.26 -3.14
N PHE A 11 -18.41 15.60 -3.88
CA PHE A 11 -17.50 16.69 -3.55
C PHE A 11 -18.26 18.02 -3.69
N ILE A 12 -18.49 18.69 -2.58
CA ILE A 12 -19.01 20.07 -2.55
C ILE A 12 -17.80 20.99 -2.68
N LEU A 13 -17.68 21.60 -3.86
CA LEU A 13 -16.73 22.67 -4.15
C LEU A 13 -17.34 23.97 -3.64
N GLU A 14 -17.00 24.42 -2.43
CA GLU A 14 -17.37 25.75 -1.96
C GLU A 14 -16.45 26.80 -2.57
N LEU A 15 -17.02 27.56 -3.49
CA LEU A 15 -16.42 28.74 -4.14
C LEU A 15 -16.54 29.93 -3.18
N CYS A 16 -15.51 30.26 -2.41
CA CYS A 16 -15.44 31.50 -1.65
C CYS A 16 -15.11 32.67 -2.56
N ILE A 17 -16.10 33.48 -2.87
CA ILE A 17 -15.96 34.79 -3.54
C ILE A 17 -15.59 35.83 -2.46
N ILE A 18 -14.37 36.37 -2.51
CA ILE A 18 -13.95 37.49 -1.69
C ILE A 18 -13.98 38.77 -2.54
N PRO A 19 -14.65 39.86 -2.11
CA PRO A 19 -14.72 41.08 -2.89
C PRO A 19 -13.43 41.91 -2.79
N LEU A 20 -13.00 42.45 -3.94
CA LEU A 20 -11.92 43.44 -4.07
C LEU A 20 -12.34 44.78 -3.47
N GLN A 21 -11.56 45.33 -2.55
CA GLN A 21 -11.46 46.77 -2.38
C GLN A 21 -10.04 47.22 -2.03
N GLY A 22 -9.46 48.01 -2.93
CA GLY A 22 -8.86 49.28 -2.64
C GLY A 22 -7.35 49.39 -2.41
N CYS A 23 -6.63 49.84 -3.43
CA CYS A 23 -5.53 50.82 -3.42
C CYS A 23 -4.43 50.77 -2.35
N GLY A 24 -3.15 50.60 -2.84
CA GLY A 24 -1.96 51.01 -2.10
C GLY A 24 -0.69 50.40 -2.70
N ALA A 25 -0.03 51.11 -3.59
CA ALA A 25 1.24 50.69 -4.18
C ALA A 25 2.37 50.55 -3.15
N LYS A 26 3.02 49.38 -3.07
CA LYS A 26 4.45 49.26 -2.77
C LYS A 26 4.99 47.97 -3.38
N ARG A 27 5.95 48.13 -4.24
CA ARG A 27 6.77 47.09 -4.85
C ARG A 27 7.55 46.37 -3.77
N THR A 28 7.39 45.05 -3.66
CA THR A 28 8.41 44.20 -3.03
C THR A 28 8.26 42.77 -3.60
N THR A 29 9.35 42.34 -4.26
CA THR A 29 9.91 41.00 -4.45
C THR A 29 8.94 39.81 -4.53
N ALA A 30 9.10 39.08 -5.64
CA ALA A 30 8.56 37.76 -5.88
C ALA A 30 8.75 36.83 -4.65
N ASP A 31 7.65 36.43 -4.06
CA ASP A 31 7.60 35.32 -3.12
C ASP A 31 7.09 34.11 -3.90
N SER A 32 8.00 33.16 -4.07
CA SER A 32 7.74 31.87 -4.65
C SER A 32 6.75 31.15 -3.75
N THR A 33 5.57 30.89 -4.27
CA THR A 33 4.60 29.97 -3.65
C THR A 33 5.22 28.59 -3.61
N GLU A 34 5.93 28.30 -2.52
CA GLU A 34 6.24 26.91 -2.16
C GLU A 34 4.92 26.18 -1.97
N THR A 35 4.64 25.29 -2.89
CA THR A 35 3.64 24.24 -2.69
C THR A 35 4.14 23.44 -1.49
N GLN A 36 3.52 23.65 -0.32
CA GLN A 36 3.73 22.79 0.83
C GLN A 36 3.24 21.39 0.43
N GLU A 37 4.18 20.57 -0.07
CA GLU A 37 4.01 19.13 -0.04
C GLU A 37 3.73 18.76 1.43
N THR A 38 2.56 18.23 1.67
CA THR A 38 2.19 17.68 2.98
C THR A 38 3.14 16.50 3.21
N GLN A 39 4.26 16.77 3.88
CA GLN A 39 5.11 15.72 4.42
C GLN A 39 4.22 14.95 5.39
N ALA A 40 3.81 13.74 5.01
CA ALA A 40 3.14 12.83 5.91
C ALA A 40 4.00 12.74 7.17
N GLN A 41 3.43 13.18 8.29
CA GLN A 41 4.11 13.19 9.57
C GLN A 41 4.42 11.71 9.88
N ILE A 42 5.71 11.36 9.86
CA ILE A 42 6.16 9.99 10.14
C ILE A 42 5.71 9.70 11.57
N ASP A 43 4.72 8.83 11.71
CA ASP A 43 4.36 8.31 13.02
C ASP A 43 5.58 7.55 13.57
N ASP A 44 6.02 7.98 14.74
CA ASP A 44 7.23 7.44 15.37
C ASP A 44 7.06 5.97 15.82
N THR A 45 5.87 5.38 15.69
CA THR A 45 5.56 4.02 16.11
C THR A 45 6.31 2.97 15.30
N TYR A 46 6.31 3.08 13.97
CA TYR A 46 6.93 2.09 13.10
C TYR A 46 8.28 2.55 12.53
N GLY A 47 8.49 3.84 12.36
CA GLY A 47 9.64 4.39 11.65
C GLY A 47 9.51 4.23 10.13
N LYS A 48 10.65 4.13 9.43
CA LYS A 48 10.70 4.05 7.97
C LYS A 48 10.50 2.62 7.50
N GLY A 49 9.72 2.42 6.46
CA GLY A 49 9.65 1.13 5.75
C GLY A 49 10.96 0.79 5.05
N LEU A 50 11.37 -0.46 5.11
CA LEU A 50 12.63 -0.96 4.54
C LEU A 50 12.39 -1.92 3.37
N SER A 51 11.47 -2.85 3.52
CA SER A 51 11.07 -3.76 2.44
C SER A 51 9.71 -4.38 2.71
N PHE A 52 9.06 -4.77 1.63
CA PHE A 52 7.79 -5.48 1.62
C PHE A 52 7.87 -6.63 0.62
N THR A 53 7.38 -7.81 1.01
CA THR A 53 7.17 -8.95 0.12
C THR A 53 5.86 -9.63 0.47
N TYR A 54 5.05 -9.90 -0.54
CA TYR A 54 3.82 -10.67 -0.42
C TYR A 54 3.76 -11.69 -1.55
N ASN A 55 3.52 -12.94 -1.20
CA ASN A 55 3.30 -14.02 -2.15
C ASN A 55 2.06 -14.81 -1.75
N ASP A 56 1.28 -15.16 -2.74
CA ASP A 56 0.08 -15.97 -2.63
C ASP A 56 0.18 -17.15 -3.60
N TYR A 57 -0.10 -18.34 -3.12
CA TYR A 57 0.04 -19.60 -3.86
C TYR A 57 -1.29 -20.34 -3.87
N ALA A 58 -1.59 -20.92 -5.03
CA ALA A 58 -2.68 -21.88 -5.21
C ALA A 58 -2.15 -23.07 -6.02
N ASP A 59 -2.46 -24.30 -5.61
CA ASP A 59 -2.01 -25.54 -6.26
C ASP A 59 -0.49 -25.64 -6.46
N ASN A 60 0.27 -25.21 -5.47
CA ASN A 60 1.74 -25.15 -5.55
C ASN A 60 2.28 -24.20 -6.63
N VAL A 61 1.43 -23.35 -7.19
CA VAL A 61 1.80 -22.35 -8.19
C VAL A 61 1.74 -20.95 -7.56
N LEU A 62 2.76 -20.14 -7.80
CA LEU A 62 2.78 -18.73 -7.40
C LEU A 62 1.66 -17.98 -8.13
N SER A 63 0.58 -17.72 -7.43
CA SER A 63 -0.61 -17.07 -7.96
C SER A 63 -0.36 -15.59 -8.19
N CYS A 64 0.13 -14.89 -7.16
CA CYS A 64 0.61 -13.52 -7.29
C CYS A 64 1.78 -13.26 -6.34
N SER A 65 2.64 -12.32 -6.74
CA SER A 65 3.81 -11.90 -5.98
C SER A 65 4.01 -10.40 -6.12
N TYR A 66 4.29 -9.75 -5.00
CA TYR A 66 4.65 -8.34 -4.93
C TYR A 66 5.88 -8.17 -4.06
N SER A 67 6.85 -7.40 -4.54
CA SER A 67 8.04 -7.06 -3.77
C SER A 67 8.38 -5.58 -3.97
N LEU A 68 8.40 -4.81 -2.89
CA LEU A 68 8.85 -3.43 -2.88
C LEU A 68 10.08 -3.32 -1.99
N LYS A 69 11.24 -3.01 -2.59
CA LYS A 69 12.53 -2.92 -1.87
C LYS A 69 13.49 -1.97 -2.55
N GLN A 70 14.47 -1.49 -1.80
CA GLN A 70 15.56 -0.72 -2.38
C GLN A 70 16.57 -1.61 -3.10
N SER A 71 17.00 -1.18 -4.27
CA SER A 71 18.13 -1.77 -4.99
C SER A 71 19.46 -1.25 -4.44
N ALA A 72 20.57 -1.77 -4.95
CA ALA A 72 21.92 -1.42 -4.49
C ALA A 72 22.26 0.08 -4.68
N ASP A 73 21.63 0.75 -5.62
CA ASP A 73 21.78 2.19 -5.88
C ASP A 73 20.85 3.06 -5.01
N GLY A 74 20.05 2.45 -4.14
CA GLY A 74 19.11 3.12 -3.25
C GLY A 74 17.74 3.40 -3.87
N SER A 75 17.53 3.13 -5.16
CA SER A 75 16.21 3.32 -5.78
C SER A 75 15.21 2.26 -5.32
N TRP A 76 13.96 2.67 -5.12
CA TRP A 76 12.89 1.73 -4.84
C TRP A 76 12.45 1.00 -6.10
N GLN A 77 12.31 -0.31 -5.98
CA GLN A 77 11.84 -1.16 -7.07
C GLN A 77 10.60 -1.93 -6.61
N LEU A 78 9.52 -1.78 -7.37
CA LEU A 78 8.31 -2.59 -7.25
C LEU A 78 8.34 -3.68 -8.33
N THR A 79 8.43 -4.92 -7.89
CA THR A 79 8.31 -6.10 -8.75
C THR A 79 6.95 -6.74 -8.54
N VAL A 80 6.24 -6.99 -9.61
CA VAL A 80 4.95 -7.69 -9.64
C VAL A 80 5.09 -8.93 -10.51
N GLY A 81 4.54 -10.05 -10.07
CA GLY A 81 4.62 -11.30 -10.79
C GLY A 81 3.57 -12.32 -10.34
N GLY A 82 3.64 -13.51 -10.93
CA GLY A 82 2.74 -14.62 -10.65
C GLY A 82 1.84 -15.00 -11.82
N GLN A 83 1.32 -16.21 -11.79
CA GLN A 83 0.54 -16.77 -12.91
C GLN A 83 -0.80 -16.03 -13.11
N ASN A 84 -1.41 -15.56 -12.02
CA ASN A 84 -2.69 -14.84 -12.04
C ASN A 84 -2.52 -13.32 -11.95
N ALA A 85 -1.28 -12.82 -11.97
CA ALA A 85 -1.04 -11.39 -12.00
C ALA A 85 -1.42 -10.82 -13.37
N HIS A 86 -2.31 -9.82 -13.38
CA HIS A 86 -2.69 -9.13 -14.62
C HIS A 86 -1.55 -8.26 -15.18
N ILE A 87 -0.57 -7.96 -14.34
CA ILE A 87 0.63 -7.19 -14.68
C ILE A 87 1.86 -7.93 -14.17
N ASN A 88 2.95 -7.89 -14.94
CA ASN A 88 4.21 -8.53 -14.59
C ASN A 88 5.37 -7.61 -14.93
N GLY A 89 6.38 -7.58 -14.10
CA GLY A 89 7.62 -6.85 -14.35
C GLY A 89 8.15 -6.11 -13.12
N THR A 90 9.12 -5.23 -13.36
CA THR A 90 9.73 -4.39 -12.34
C THR A 90 9.72 -2.93 -12.79
N LYS A 91 9.35 -2.04 -11.89
CA LYS A 91 9.39 -0.59 -12.11
C LYS A 91 10.09 0.13 -10.96
N VAL A 92 10.72 1.24 -11.28
CA VAL A 92 11.28 2.16 -10.28
C VAL A 92 10.14 3.01 -9.73
N ILE A 93 10.06 3.08 -8.40
CA ILE A 93 9.05 3.84 -7.67
C ILE A 93 9.74 4.99 -6.93
N SER A 94 9.14 6.16 -6.91
CA SER A 94 9.68 7.29 -6.15
C SER A 94 9.69 7.01 -4.63
N ASP A 95 10.61 7.65 -3.91
CA ASP A 95 10.67 7.56 -2.44
C ASP A 95 9.34 7.95 -1.78
N ASN A 96 8.69 9.00 -2.29
CA ASN A 96 7.40 9.46 -1.78
C ASN A 96 6.32 8.39 -1.93
N ASN A 97 6.26 7.72 -3.07
CA ASN A 97 5.28 6.66 -3.32
C ASN A 97 5.56 5.40 -2.47
N ALA A 98 6.83 5.03 -2.31
CA ALA A 98 7.21 3.92 -1.44
C ALA A 98 6.86 4.21 0.03
N ASN A 99 7.21 5.40 0.53
CA ASN A 99 6.89 5.82 1.90
C ASN A 99 5.37 5.91 2.12
N ALA A 100 4.61 6.43 1.14
CA ALA A 100 3.16 6.49 1.21
C ALA A 100 2.52 5.09 1.28
N PHE A 101 3.08 4.11 0.56
CA PHE A 101 2.63 2.71 0.65
C PHE A 101 2.87 2.14 2.04
N PHE A 102 4.09 2.30 2.63
CA PHE A 102 4.35 1.81 3.97
C PHE A 102 3.49 2.49 5.03
N TYR A 103 3.27 3.80 4.90
CA TYR A 103 2.36 4.52 5.78
C TYR A 103 0.94 3.95 5.71
N TYR A 104 0.39 3.83 4.50
CA TYR A 104 -0.92 3.23 4.28
C TYR A 104 -1.02 1.84 4.89
N LEU A 105 -0.03 0.98 4.59
CA LEU A 105 -0.02 -0.41 5.04
C LEU A 105 -0.02 -0.53 6.56
N LEU A 106 0.81 0.27 7.25
CA LEU A 106 1.03 0.16 8.70
C LEU A 106 0.01 0.94 9.54
N HIS A 107 -0.66 1.96 8.97
CA HIS A 107 -1.55 2.85 9.74
C HIS A 107 -3.01 2.82 9.29
N GLU A 108 -3.27 2.46 8.04
CA GLU A 108 -4.63 2.49 7.49
C GLU A 108 -5.22 1.09 7.27
N THR A 109 -4.40 0.04 7.43
CA THR A 109 -4.86 -1.35 7.37
C THR A 109 -4.67 -2.06 8.71
N ASN A 110 -5.28 -3.24 8.86
CA ASN A 110 -5.11 -4.07 10.06
C ASN A 110 -3.88 -4.98 9.99
N ILE A 111 -2.92 -4.70 9.11
CA ILE A 111 -1.78 -5.59 8.83
C ILE A 111 -0.90 -5.85 10.06
N ALA A 112 -0.85 -4.92 11.02
CA ALA A 112 -0.10 -5.08 12.25
C ALA A 112 -0.57 -6.29 13.08
N SER A 113 -1.83 -6.68 12.96
CA SER A 113 -2.40 -7.87 13.64
C SER A 113 -1.85 -9.19 13.10
N TYR A 114 -1.18 -9.16 11.94
CA TYR A 114 -0.58 -10.35 11.31
C TYR A 114 0.81 -10.67 11.87
N LYS A 115 1.34 -9.82 12.74
CA LYS A 115 2.65 -10.07 13.35
C LYS A 115 2.67 -11.44 14.02
N ASP A 116 3.68 -12.24 13.64
CA ASP A 116 3.90 -13.60 14.15
C ASP A 116 2.75 -14.59 13.83
N TYR A 117 1.84 -14.25 12.89
CA TYR A 117 0.87 -15.21 12.40
C TYR A 117 1.59 -16.33 11.65
N ASN A 118 1.55 -17.52 12.22
CA ASN A 118 2.15 -18.71 11.63
C ASN A 118 1.22 -19.90 11.89
N LYS A 119 0.34 -20.21 10.94
CA LYS A 119 -0.66 -21.26 11.09
C LYS A 119 -0.69 -22.19 9.91
N THR A 120 -0.88 -23.46 10.21
CA THR A 120 -1.00 -24.55 9.26
C THR A 120 -2.20 -25.40 9.65
N ASP A 121 -3.03 -25.76 8.70
CA ASP A 121 -4.04 -26.79 8.86
C ASP A 121 -3.60 -28.04 8.08
N ASP A 122 -3.00 -28.99 8.79
CA ASP A 122 -2.47 -30.24 8.23
C ASP A 122 -3.56 -31.32 8.13
N GLU A 123 -4.77 -31.08 8.67
CA GLU A 123 -5.88 -32.02 8.63
C GLU A 123 -6.64 -31.96 7.29
N ILE A 124 -6.47 -30.87 6.55
CA ILE A 124 -7.13 -30.70 5.25
C ILE A 124 -6.37 -31.53 4.19
N THR A 125 -6.94 -32.67 3.83
CA THR A 125 -6.49 -33.48 2.69
C THR A 125 -7.29 -33.07 1.45
N THR A 126 -6.82 -32.03 0.75
CA THR A 126 -7.37 -31.64 -0.54
C THR A 126 -6.32 -31.72 -1.62
N ASP A 127 -6.73 -31.95 -2.86
CA ASP A 127 -5.82 -31.90 -4.01
C ASP A 127 -5.37 -30.46 -4.32
N ILE A 128 -6.03 -29.47 -3.68
CA ILE A 128 -5.76 -28.03 -3.89
C ILE A 128 -5.19 -27.45 -2.60
N ALA A 129 -3.90 -27.20 -2.58
CA ALA A 129 -3.25 -26.50 -1.48
C ALA A 129 -3.07 -25.01 -1.81
N TRP A 130 -3.35 -24.15 -0.85
CA TRP A 130 -3.06 -22.74 -0.96
C TRP A 130 -2.33 -22.26 0.31
N TRP A 131 -1.44 -21.29 0.13
CA TRP A 131 -0.73 -20.64 1.24
C TRP A 131 -0.30 -19.23 0.85
N PHE A 132 -0.03 -18.42 1.86
CA PHE A 132 0.56 -17.12 1.67
C PHE A 132 1.79 -16.94 2.55
N ASN A 133 2.67 -16.03 2.14
CA ASN A 133 3.68 -15.45 3.01
C ASN A 133 3.75 -13.94 2.80
N LEU A 134 3.95 -13.23 3.90
CA LEU A 134 4.03 -11.79 3.99
C LEU A 134 5.21 -11.41 4.88
N ASP A 135 6.13 -10.62 4.34
CA ASP A 135 7.28 -10.08 5.07
C ASP A 135 7.29 -8.56 4.90
N ILE A 136 7.20 -7.84 6.02
CA ILE A 136 7.29 -6.38 6.08
C ILE A 136 8.39 -6.04 7.07
N TYR A 137 9.43 -5.36 6.59
CA TYR A 137 10.51 -4.86 7.42
C TYR A 137 10.44 -3.34 7.51
N TYR A 138 10.59 -2.81 8.70
CA TYR A 138 10.66 -1.38 8.98
C TYR A 138 11.69 -1.11 10.09
N ASP A 139 12.10 0.15 10.26
CA ASP A 139 13.26 0.51 11.11
C ASP A 139 13.21 -0.09 12.53
N LYS A 140 12.02 -0.21 13.11
CA LYS A 140 11.86 -0.60 14.51
C LYS A 140 11.51 -2.06 14.72
N ASP A 141 11.00 -2.76 13.69
CA ASP A 141 10.54 -4.14 13.83
C ASP A 141 10.22 -4.77 12.46
N SER A 142 9.52 -5.90 12.47
CA SER A 142 9.01 -6.57 11.28
C SER A 142 7.65 -7.21 11.54
N ILE A 143 6.87 -7.40 10.48
CA ILE A 143 5.69 -8.24 10.46
C ILE A 143 5.99 -9.39 9.52
N ILE A 144 6.03 -10.60 10.05
CA ILE A 144 6.23 -11.82 9.28
C ILE A 144 5.02 -12.71 9.51
N ALA A 145 4.34 -13.08 8.43
CA ALA A 145 3.15 -13.89 8.48
C ALA A 145 3.19 -15.01 7.44
N TYR A 146 2.75 -16.17 7.86
CA TYR A 146 2.59 -17.35 7.02
C TYR A 146 1.29 -18.05 7.35
N GLY A 147 0.58 -18.51 6.34
CA GLY A 147 -0.60 -19.37 6.49
C GLY A 147 -0.63 -20.44 5.42
N TYR A 148 -0.77 -21.70 5.84
CA TYR A 148 -1.02 -22.84 4.97
C TYR A 148 -2.41 -23.39 5.25
N MET A 149 -3.30 -23.33 4.27
CA MET A 149 -4.72 -23.71 4.38
C MET A 149 -5.47 -22.96 5.50
N MET A 150 -4.85 -21.91 6.05
CA MET A 150 -5.40 -21.03 7.09
C MET A 150 -4.96 -19.58 6.84
N HIS A 151 -5.86 -18.65 7.12
CA HIS A 151 -5.55 -17.23 7.06
C HIS A 151 -6.27 -16.46 8.19
N PRO A 152 -5.85 -15.23 8.50
CA PRO A 152 -6.61 -14.33 9.34
C PRO A 152 -8.01 -14.07 8.77
N SER A 153 -8.97 -13.76 9.64
CA SER A 153 -10.39 -13.60 9.23
C SER A 153 -10.65 -12.46 8.25
N ASP A 154 -9.77 -11.47 8.20
CA ASP A 154 -9.82 -10.30 7.32
C ASP A 154 -8.81 -10.38 6.16
N TYR A 155 -8.23 -11.57 5.94
CA TYR A 155 -7.17 -11.77 4.93
C TYR A 155 -7.58 -11.34 3.52
N ASP A 156 -8.77 -11.71 3.07
CA ASP A 156 -9.22 -11.38 1.71
C ASP A 156 -9.35 -9.87 1.51
N ASP A 157 -9.85 -9.15 2.51
CA ASP A 157 -9.97 -7.68 2.45
C ASP A 157 -8.59 -7.03 2.42
N ILE A 158 -7.66 -7.46 3.28
CA ILE A 158 -6.28 -6.95 3.32
C ILE A 158 -5.54 -7.28 2.03
N ARG A 159 -5.69 -8.49 1.50
CA ARG A 159 -5.12 -8.89 0.21
C ARG A 159 -5.56 -7.99 -0.93
N VAL A 160 -6.86 -7.72 -1.02
CA VAL A 160 -7.41 -6.82 -2.04
C VAL A 160 -6.83 -5.41 -1.89
N GLN A 161 -6.82 -4.85 -0.69
CA GLN A 161 -6.28 -3.52 -0.42
C GLN A 161 -4.81 -3.39 -0.83
N ILE A 162 -3.97 -4.36 -0.45
CA ILE A 162 -2.54 -4.40 -0.81
C ILE A 162 -2.37 -4.48 -2.33
N THR A 163 -3.06 -5.42 -2.96
CA THR A 163 -2.88 -5.68 -4.40
C THR A 163 -3.38 -4.53 -5.26
N GLU A 164 -4.50 -3.91 -4.90
CA GLU A 164 -5.02 -2.72 -5.60
C GLU A 164 -4.07 -1.52 -5.47
N TYR A 165 -3.55 -1.27 -4.27
CA TYR A 165 -2.61 -0.17 -4.06
C TYR A 165 -1.33 -0.36 -4.88
N LEU A 166 -0.70 -1.53 -4.80
CA LEU A 166 0.55 -1.83 -5.52
C LEU A 166 0.36 -1.89 -7.04
N ASN A 167 -0.77 -2.41 -7.53
CA ASN A 167 -1.11 -2.35 -8.94
C ASN A 167 -1.28 -0.89 -9.40
N GLY A 168 -1.93 -0.05 -8.61
CA GLY A 168 -2.05 1.38 -8.87
C GLY A 168 -0.67 2.07 -8.95
N LEU A 169 0.23 1.79 -8.03
CA LEU A 169 1.61 2.29 -8.08
C LEU A 169 2.34 1.81 -9.35
N PHE A 170 2.23 0.51 -9.65
CA PHE A 170 2.88 -0.06 -10.84
C PHE A 170 2.39 0.55 -12.14
N MET A 171 1.10 0.82 -12.27
CA MET A 171 0.53 1.39 -13.49
C MET A 171 0.90 2.87 -13.70
N ASN A 172 1.14 3.61 -12.62
CA ASN A 172 1.41 5.05 -12.64
C ASN A 172 2.92 5.40 -12.55
N ALA A 173 3.80 4.39 -12.45
CA ALA A 173 5.25 4.57 -12.37
C ALA A 173 5.96 4.70 -13.74
#